data_b577c20caa419a67b7746dfe6b87d390
#
_entry.id   b577c20caa419a67b7746dfe6b87d390
#
_cell.length_a   1.000
_cell.length_b   1.000
_cell.length_c   1.000
_cell.angle_alpha   90.00
_cell.angle_beta   90.00
_cell.angle_gamma   90.00
#
_symmetry.space_group_name_H-M   'P 1'
#
loop_
_entity.id
_entity.type
_entity.pdbx_description
1 polymer ?
#
loop_
_entity_poly.entity_id
_entity_poly.type
_entity_poly.pdbx_seq_one_letter_code
_entity_poly.pdbx_strand_id
1 'polypeptide(L)'
;MDQRIVMNPNRLVQYLQKPASEFTRADIIRYCEENQIEFVNFHYCGWDGKLKTLNFVIHSLEHLENILTAGERVDGSSLFPFIEAGKSDLYVVPKYKTAFRNPFTETPTLDILCSFYNRDGEPFESSPEYILHKAHEVFKKTTGLQMETMGELEYYIIADDEEIYEVPDQKGYHESAPFNKFTEYRVEAMRLIAQAGGLIKYGHSEVGNFTEEGKIFEQNEIEFLPTNIEDAADQLVVAKWIMRQLAYEYGVTLTFAPKITVGKAGSGMHVHCKFTKDGKSVMVNKGELSDYGK
;
A
#
# COMPACT_ATOMS: atom_id res chain seq x y z
N MET A 1 -17.11 -4.81 22.03
CA MET A 1 -16.95 -4.34 20.66
C MET A 1 -15.53 -4.69 20.23
N ASP A 2 -15.36 -5.24 19.03
CA ASP A 2 -14.04 -5.65 18.54
C ASP A 2 -13.16 -4.41 18.32
N GLN A 3 -11.98 -4.38 18.94
CA GLN A 3 -11.03 -3.27 18.86
C GLN A 3 -10.56 -3.00 17.43
N ARG A 4 -10.59 -4.01 16.56
CA ARG A 4 -10.22 -3.89 15.15
C ARG A 4 -11.26 -3.12 14.31
N ILE A 5 -12.46 -2.87 14.85
CA ILE A 5 -13.55 -2.16 14.19
C ILE A 5 -13.68 -0.74 14.75
N VAL A 6 -13.49 -0.60 16.08
CA VAL A 6 -13.66 0.69 16.76
C VAL A 6 -12.64 1.70 16.25
N MET A 7 -13.11 2.85 15.79
CA MET A 7 -12.29 3.92 15.20
C MET A 7 -11.47 3.52 13.96
N ASN A 8 -11.75 2.36 13.35
CA ASN A 8 -11.08 1.97 12.11
C ASN A 8 -11.48 2.91 10.98
N PRO A 9 -10.55 3.55 10.25
CA PRO A 9 -10.88 4.51 9.20
C PRO A 9 -11.41 3.87 7.91
N ASN A 10 -11.22 2.55 7.71
CA ASN A 10 -11.71 1.84 6.53
C ASN A 10 -13.25 1.78 6.52
N ARG A 11 -13.86 2.39 5.51
CA ARG A 11 -15.32 2.50 5.37
C ARG A 11 -16.01 1.14 5.25
N LEU A 12 -15.38 0.15 4.65
CA LEU A 12 -15.92 -1.20 4.55
C LEU A 12 -15.96 -1.87 5.93
N VAL A 13 -14.89 -1.73 6.71
CA VAL A 13 -14.83 -2.25 8.08
C VAL A 13 -15.94 -1.64 8.93
N GLN A 14 -16.12 -0.34 8.84
CA GLN A 14 -17.19 0.35 9.58
C GLN A 14 -18.58 -0.09 9.13
N TYR A 15 -18.80 -0.22 7.82
CA TYR A 15 -20.09 -0.61 7.27
C TYR A 15 -20.45 -2.06 7.58
N LEU A 16 -19.51 -2.97 7.32
CA LEU A 16 -19.72 -4.41 7.51
C LEU A 16 -19.66 -4.83 8.97
N GLN A 17 -19.19 -3.96 9.89
CA GLN A 17 -18.95 -4.25 11.30
C GLN A 17 -18.09 -5.51 11.51
N LYS A 18 -17.07 -5.66 10.66
CA LYS A 18 -16.22 -6.84 10.55
C LYS A 18 -14.78 -6.43 10.20
N PRO A 19 -13.76 -7.02 10.83
CA PRO A 19 -12.37 -6.75 10.45
C PRO A 19 -12.09 -7.14 9.00
N ALA A 20 -11.26 -6.37 8.31
CA ALA A 20 -10.94 -6.62 6.90
C ALA A 20 -10.36 -8.03 6.66
N SER A 21 -9.57 -8.56 7.60
CA SER A 21 -9.02 -9.92 7.54
C SER A 21 -10.08 -11.04 7.48
N GLU A 22 -11.32 -10.72 7.79
CA GLU A 22 -12.44 -11.65 7.82
C GLU A 22 -13.44 -11.43 6.65
N PHE A 23 -13.14 -10.50 5.73
CA PHE A 23 -14.01 -10.23 4.58
C PHE A 23 -14.11 -11.47 3.67
N THR A 24 -15.33 -11.76 3.29
CA THR A 24 -15.67 -12.83 2.36
C THR A 24 -16.22 -12.26 1.06
N ARG A 25 -16.31 -13.08 0.02
CA ARG A 25 -16.99 -12.70 -1.22
C ARG A 25 -18.39 -12.17 -0.98
N ALA A 26 -19.16 -12.83 -0.11
CA ALA A 26 -20.52 -12.40 0.22
C ALA A 26 -20.57 -11.03 0.88
N ASP A 27 -19.57 -10.69 1.71
CA ASP A 27 -19.48 -9.35 2.30
C ASP A 27 -19.22 -8.28 1.23
N ILE A 28 -18.36 -8.56 0.26
CA ILE A 28 -18.07 -7.65 -0.86
C ILE A 28 -19.30 -7.45 -1.74
N ILE A 29 -19.99 -8.53 -2.09
CA ILE A 29 -21.24 -8.46 -2.86
C ILE A 29 -22.26 -7.62 -2.13
N ARG A 30 -22.54 -7.91 -0.85
CA ARG A 30 -23.46 -7.14 -0.03
C ARG A 30 -23.11 -5.66 0.01
N TYR A 31 -21.82 -5.34 0.21
CA TYR A 31 -21.35 -3.96 0.21
C TYR A 31 -21.62 -3.27 -1.14
N CYS A 32 -21.34 -3.94 -2.24
CA CYS A 32 -21.59 -3.41 -3.59
C CYS A 32 -23.06 -3.13 -3.84
N GLU A 33 -23.95 -4.06 -3.49
CA GLU A 33 -25.40 -3.91 -3.66
C GLU A 33 -25.95 -2.75 -2.81
N GLU A 34 -25.67 -2.76 -1.50
CA GLU A 34 -26.21 -1.79 -0.55
C GLU A 34 -25.64 -0.37 -0.71
N ASN A 35 -24.44 -0.23 -1.29
CA ASN A 35 -23.79 1.05 -1.55
C ASN A 35 -23.80 1.46 -3.03
N GLN A 36 -24.59 0.78 -3.86
CA GLN A 36 -24.75 1.10 -5.28
C GLN A 36 -23.42 1.26 -6.02
N ILE A 37 -22.49 0.32 -5.79
CA ILE A 37 -21.19 0.30 -6.46
C ILE A 37 -21.41 0.03 -7.95
N GLU A 38 -20.94 0.94 -8.80
CA GLU A 38 -21.05 0.84 -10.25
C GLU A 38 -19.82 0.20 -10.88
N PHE A 39 -18.64 0.43 -10.27
CA PHE A 39 -17.37 -0.12 -10.75
C PHE A 39 -16.66 -0.94 -9.67
N VAL A 40 -16.05 -2.03 -10.11
CA VAL A 40 -15.04 -2.76 -9.32
C VAL A 40 -13.72 -2.71 -10.07
N ASN A 41 -12.67 -2.26 -9.39
CA ASN A 41 -11.32 -2.23 -9.93
C ASN A 41 -10.48 -3.35 -9.32
N PHE A 42 -9.84 -4.14 -10.17
CA PHE A 42 -8.82 -5.08 -9.75
C PHE A 42 -7.45 -4.44 -9.91
N HIS A 43 -6.70 -4.36 -8.82
CA HIS A 43 -5.34 -3.88 -8.80
C HIS A 43 -4.36 -5.04 -8.63
N TYR A 44 -3.26 -5.01 -9.37
CA TYR A 44 -2.19 -6.01 -9.25
C TYR A 44 -0.84 -5.38 -9.56
N CYS A 45 0.21 -5.91 -8.92
CA CYS A 45 1.54 -5.34 -9.03
C CYS A 45 2.28 -5.93 -10.24
N GLY A 46 2.63 -5.10 -11.22
CA GLY A 46 3.50 -5.50 -12.32
C GLY A 46 4.97 -5.63 -11.90
N TRP A 47 5.79 -6.13 -12.81
CA TRP A 47 7.24 -6.25 -12.62
C TRP A 47 7.93 -4.93 -12.27
N ASP A 48 7.40 -3.82 -12.76
CA ASP A 48 7.90 -2.46 -12.51
C ASP A 48 7.54 -1.90 -11.11
N GLY A 49 6.90 -2.70 -10.27
CA GLY A 49 6.49 -2.30 -8.92
C GLY A 49 5.32 -1.31 -8.87
N LYS A 50 4.64 -1.08 -9.99
CA LYS A 50 3.46 -0.22 -10.06
C LYS A 50 2.20 -1.05 -10.06
N LEU A 51 1.15 -0.56 -9.40
CA LEU A 51 -0.17 -1.14 -9.53
C LEU A 51 -0.72 -0.88 -10.94
N LYS A 52 -1.16 -1.95 -11.57
CA LYS A 52 -1.97 -1.96 -12.79
C LYS A 52 -3.43 -2.09 -12.39
N THR A 53 -4.35 -1.73 -13.27
CA THR A 53 -5.78 -1.72 -12.96
C THR A 53 -6.60 -2.28 -14.11
N LEU A 54 -7.58 -3.14 -13.78
CA LEU A 54 -8.72 -3.45 -14.62
C LEU A 54 -9.96 -2.81 -14.03
N ASN A 55 -10.76 -2.16 -14.86
CA ASN A 55 -12.01 -1.50 -14.45
C ASN A 55 -13.19 -2.32 -14.94
N PHE A 56 -14.02 -2.82 -14.05
CA PHE A 56 -15.25 -3.54 -14.37
C PHE A 56 -16.46 -2.67 -14.12
N VAL A 57 -17.29 -2.47 -15.14
CA VAL A 57 -18.66 -1.96 -14.97
C VAL A 57 -19.55 -3.12 -14.52
N ILE A 58 -20.24 -2.96 -13.41
CA ILE A 58 -21.10 -4.01 -12.87
C ILE A 58 -22.46 -3.96 -13.56
N HIS A 59 -22.79 -5.00 -14.33
CA HIS A 59 -24.03 -5.11 -15.09
C HIS A 59 -25.11 -5.92 -14.37
N SER A 60 -24.69 -6.87 -13.52
CA SER A 60 -25.59 -7.76 -12.81
C SER A 60 -24.90 -8.39 -11.60
N LEU A 61 -25.70 -8.96 -10.69
CA LEU A 61 -25.17 -9.75 -9.59
C LEU A 61 -24.34 -10.93 -10.08
N GLU A 62 -24.83 -11.64 -11.08
CA GLU A 62 -24.11 -12.78 -11.69
C GLU A 62 -22.72 -12.37 -12.23
N HIS A 63 -22.64 -11.21 -12.91
CA HIS A 63 -21.39 -10.66 -13.39
C HIS A 63 -20.43 -10.36 -12.22
N LEU A 64 -20.92 -9.68 -11.17
CA LEU A 64 -20.13 -9.40 -9.97
C LEU A 64 -19.63 -10.68 -9.28
N GLU A 65 -20.51 -11.67 -9.10
CA GLU A 65 -20.15 -12.96 -8.52
C GLU A 65 -19.08 -13.68 -9.33
N ASN A 66 -19.18 -13.65 -10.65
CA ASN A 66 -18.23 -14.30 -11.55
C ASN A 66 -16.83 -13.68 -11.45
N ILE A 67 -16.70 -12.35 -11.56
CA ILE A 67 -15.40 -11.69 -11.48
C ILE A 67 -14.77 -11.84 -10.09
N LEU A 68 -15.58 -11.78 -9.02
CA LEU A 68 -15.07 -11.98 -7.66
C LEU A 68 -14.64 -13.43 -7.40
N THR A 69 -15.21 -14.41 -8.10
CA THR A 69 -14.89 -15.84 -7.88
C THR A 69 -13.74 -16.32 -8.75
N ALA A 70 -13.84 -16.08 -10.06
CA ALA A 70 -12.89 -16.58 -11.04
C ALA A 70 -11.71 -15.64 -11.30
N GLY A 71 -11.86 -14.38 -10.90
CA GLY A 71 -10.94 -13.34 -11.31
C GLY A 71 -11.06 -13.01 -12.80
N GLU A 72 -10.02 -12.46 -13.39
CA GLU A 72 -9.98 -12.09 -14.80
C GLU A 72 -8.63 -12.48 -15.43
N ARG A 73 -8.69 -12.89 -16.69
CA ARG A 73 -7.51 -13.21 -17.46
C ARG A 73 -6.76 -11.96 -17.91
N VAL A 74 -5.45 -12.00 -17.78
CA VAL A 74 -4.54 -10.93 -18.23
C VAL A 74 -3.38 -11.50 -19.04
N ASP A 75 -2.79 -10.68 -19.89
CA ASP A 75 -1.58 -11.04 -20.62
C ASP A 75 -0.34 -10.87 -19.75
N GLY A 76 0.17 -11.97 -19.24
CA GLY A 76 1.38 -12.00 -18.41
C GLY A 76 2.63 -11.50 -19.12
N SER A 77 2.73 -11.64 -20.46
CA SER A 77 3.90 -11.15 -21.22
C SER A 77 4.01 -9.62 -21.21
N SER A 78 2.88 -8.93 -21.08
CA SER A 78 2.82 -7.48 -20.92
C SER A 78 3.13 -7.00 -19.50
N LEU A 79 3.13 -7.91 -18.52
CA LEU A 79 3.33 -7.61 -17.10
C LEU A 79 4.71 -8.04 -16.59
N PHE A 80 5.26 -9.12 -17.16
CA PHE A 80 6.50 -9.73 -16.72
C PHE A 80 7.39 -10.04 -17.94
N PRO A 81 8.60 -9.44 -18.03
CA PRO A 81 9.44 -9.51 -19.24
C PRO A 81 10.00 -10.90 -19.53
N PHE A 82 9.91 -11.82 -18.59
CA PHE A 82 10.38 -13.20 -18.72
C PHE A 82 9.30 -14.20 -19.16
N ILE A 83 8.05 -13.73 -19.38
CA ILE A 83 6.95 -14.58 -19.87
C ILE A 83 6.91 -14.52 -21.39
N GLU A 84 6.94 -15.70 -22.04
CA GLU A 84 6.77 -15.84 -23.48
C GLU A 84 5.30 -15.64 -23.90
N ALA A 85 5.06 -14.90 -24.97
CA ALA A 85 3.72 -14.56 -25.47
C ALA A 85 2.82 -15.81 -25.71
N GLY A 86 3.41 -16.95 -26.10
CA GLY A 86 2.65 -18.19 -26.34
C GLY A 86 2.16 -18.93 -25.08
N LYS A 87 2.56 -18.47 -23.87
CA LYS A 87 2.20 -19.06 -22.57
C LYS A 87 1.90 -17.96 -21.54
N SER A 88 1.27 -16.88 -22.00
CA SER A 88 1.16 -15.64 -21.22
C SER A 88 -0.14 -15.52 -20.42
N ASP A 89 -1.05 -16.48 -20.51
CA ASP A 89 -2.32 -16.41 -19.76
C ASP A 89 -2.07 -16.50 -18.27
N LEU A 90 -2.32 -15.39 -17.57
CA LEU A 90 -2.41 -15.29 -16.12
C LEU A 90 -3.82 -14.87 -15.72
N TYR A 91 -4.19 -15.17 -14.49
CA TYR A 91 -5.46 -14.76 -13.90
C TYR A 91 -5.19 -13.91 -12.66
N VAL A 92 -5.88 -12.80 -12.55
CA VAL A 92 -5.84 -11.93 -11.35
C VAL A 92 -7.09 -12.19 -10.52
N VAL A 93 -6.90 -12.73 -9.32
CA VAL A 93 -7.98 -13.15 -8.41
C VAL A 93 -7.99 -12.25 -7.17
N PRO A 94 -9.15 -11.66 -6.81
CA PRO A 94 -9.22 -10.65 -5.75
C PRO A 94 -8.94 -11.21 -4.35
N LYS A 95 -8.18 -10.43 -3.56
CA LYS A 95 -7.95 -10.62 -2.13
C LYS A 95 -8.95 -9.77 -1.33
N TYR A 96 -10.09 -10.32 -0.94
CA TYR A 96 -11.21 -9.55 -0.35
C TYR A 96 -10.80 -8.69 0.84
N LYS A 97 -9.83 -9.12 1.65
CA LYS A 97 -9.33 -8.37 2.81
C LYS A 97 -8.71 -7.01 2.45
N THR A 98 -8.36 -6.80 1.18
CA THR A 98 -7.73 -5.58 0.68
C THR A 98 -8.72 -4.59 0.07
N ALA A 99 -10.01 -4.91 0.09
CA ALA A 99 -11.04 -4.08 -0.53
C ALA A 99 -11.19 -2.73 0.17
N PHE A 100 -11.27 -1.66 -0.62
CA PHE A 100 -11.53 -0.31 -0.12
C PHE A 100 -12.33 0.52 -1.13
N ARG A 101 -13.00 1.56 -0.65
CA ARG A 101 -13.69 2.53 -1.50
C ARG A 101 -12.67 3.40 -2.21
N ASN A 102 -12.74 3.50 -3.55
CA ASN A 102 -11.86 4.38 -4.31
C ASN A 102 -12.06 5.85 -3.88
N PRO A 103 -11.01 6.55 -3.44
CA PRO A 103 -11.14 7.93 -2.97
C PRO A 103 -11.05 8.98 -4.08
N PHE A 104 -10.68 8.60 -5.32
CA PHE A 104 -10.35 9.51 -6.42
C PHE A 104 -11.44 9.60 -7.51
N THR A 105 -12.59 8.97 -7.30
CA THR A 105 -13.69 9.01 -8.26
C THR A 105 -15.01 9.35 -7.58
N GLU A 106 -15.81 10.21 -8.23
CA GLU A 106 -17.19 10.49 -7.80
C GLU A 106 -18.09 9.28 -8.03
N THR A 107 -17.85 8.54 -9.10
CA THR A 107 -18.58 7.31 -9.39
C THR A 107 -18.32 6.26 -8.31
N PRO A 108 -19.36 5.65 -7.74
CA PRO A 108 -19.23 4.62 -6.72
C PRO A 108 -18.38 3.44 -7.17
N THR A 109 -17.14 3.38 -6.71
CA THR A 109 -16.12 2.41 -7.14
C THR A 109 -15.49 1.70 -5.96
N LEU A 110 -15.32 0.39 -6.06
CA LEU A 110 -14.61 -0.45 -5.11
C LEU A 110 -13.28 -0.92 -5.72
N ASP A 111 -12.21 -0.75 -5.01
CA ASP A 111 -10.87 -1.20 -5.39
C ASP A 111 -10.46 -2.42 -4.57
N ILE A 112 -9.84 -3.41 -5.20
CA ILE A 112 -9.38 -4.65 -4.55
C ILE A 112 -8.03 -5.06 -5.13
N LEU A 113 -7.04 -5.40 -4.29
CA LEU A 113 -5.81 -6.05 -4.74
C LEU A 113 -6.08 -7.51 -5.14
N CYS A 114 -5.36 -7.96 -6.17
CA CYS A 114 -5.44 -9.32 -6.69
C CYS A 114 -4.09 -10.02 -6.63
N SER A 115 -4.15 -11.34 -6.51
CA SER A 115 -3.03 -12.27 -6.66
C SER A 115 -3.03 -12.89 -8.04
N PHE A 116 -1.83 -13.28 -8.53
CA PHE A 116 -1.67 -13.94 -9.82
C PHE A 116 -1.75 -15.45 -9.73
N TYR A 117 -2.52 -16.04 -10.64
CA TYR A 117 -2.65 -17.48 -10.83
C TYR A 117 -2.40 -17.87 -12.30
N ASN A 118 -1.97 -19.09 -12.53
CA ASN A 118 -1.89 -19.66 -13.87
C ASN A 118 -3.26 -20.22 -14.31
N ARG A 119 -3.34 -20.70 -15.54
CA ARG A 119 -4.56 -21.30 -16.12
C ARG A 119 -5.06 -22.57 -15.40
N ASP A 120 -4.20 -23.22 -14.63
CA ASP A 120 -4.52 -24.44 -13.90
C ASP A 120 -5.02 -24.13 -12.47
N GLY A 121 -5.15 -22.84 -12.12
CA GLY A 121 -5.59 -22.36 -10.81
C GLY A 121 -4.50 -22.42 -9.73
N GLU A 122 -3.24 -22.63 -10.14
CA GLU A 122 -2.11 -22.60 -9.21
C GLU A 122 -1.54 -21.19 -9.12
N PRO A 123 -1.02 -20.76 -7.96
CA PRO A 123 -0.37 -19.47 -7.82
C PRO A 123 0.77 -19.29 -8.83
N PHE A 124 0.90 -18.09 -9.38
CA PHE A 124 2.02 -17.77 -10.26
C PHE A 124 3.30 -17.55 -9.46
N GLU A 125 4.17 -18.58 -9.42
CA GLU A 125 5.33 -18.65 -8.53
C GLU A 125 6.38 -17.57 -8.72
N SER A 126 6.41 -16.90 -9.87
CA SER A 126 7.36 -15.84 -10.17
C SER A 126 6.82 -14.43 -9.89
N SER A 127 5.58 -14.30 -9.39
CA SER A 127 5.07 -13.01 -8.95
C SER A 127 5.77 -12.56 -7.67
N PRO A 128 6.08 -11.25 -7.52
CA PRO A 128 6.74 -10.74 -6.31
C PRO A 128 5.97 -11.06 -5.02
N GLU A 129 4.64 -10.98 -5.07
CA GLU A 129 3.79 -11.29 -3.92
C GLU A 129 3.87 -12.77 -3.50
N TYR A 130 3.87 -13.68 -4.47
CA TYR A 130 3.95 -15.12 -4.16
C TYR A 130 5.35 -15.51 -3.66
N ILE A 131 6.40 -14.90 -4.19
CA ILE A 131 7.77 -15.08 -3.66
C ILE A 131 7.81 -14.68 -2.18
N LEU A 132 7.21 -13.55 -1.81
CA LEU A 132 7.11 -13.11 -0.43
C LEU A 132 6.29 -14.10 0.41
N HIS A 133 5.12 -14.51 -0.07
CA HIS A 133 4.27 -15.51 0.59
C HIS A 133 5.03 -16.81 0.87
N LYS A 134 5.68 -17.35 -0.15
CA LYS A 134 6.49 -18.58 -0.04
C LYS A 134 7.63 -18.44 0.97
N ALA A 135 8.34 -17.31 0.95
CA ALA A 135 9.40 -17.04 1.91
C ALA A 135 8.85 -16.96 3.35
N HIS A 136 7.71 -16.29 3.54
CA HIS A 136 7.05 -16.18 4.84
C HIS A 136 6.59 -17.54 5.37
N GLU A 137 5.98 -18.39 4.54
CA GLU A 137 5.57 -19.75 4.93
C GLU A 137 6.77 -20.63 5.29
N VAL A 138 7.86 -20.57 4.51
CA VAL A 138 9.10 -21.28 4.83
C VAL A 138 9.68 -20.80 6.17
N PHE A 139 9.70 -19.49 6.39
CA PHE A 139 10.16 -18.91 7.66
C PHE A 139 9.33 -19.42 8.84
N LYS A 140 8.01 -19.36 8.76
CA LYS A 140 7.09 -19.86 9.80
C LYS A 140 7.32 -21.34 10.09
N LYS A 141 7.40 -22.15 9.03
CA LYS A 141 7.62 -23.60 9.15
C LYS A 141 8.96 -23.95 9.79
N THR A 142 10.02 -23.20 9.46
CA THR A 142 11.39 -23.48 9.91
C THR A 142 11.62 -23.00 11.33
N THR A 143 11.07 -21.85 11.69
CA THR A 143 11.39 -21.20 12.99
C THR A 143 10.27 -21.34 14.03
N GLY A 144 9.04 -21.58 13.59
CA GLY A 144 7.85 -21.50 14.45
C GLY A 144 7.47 -20.06 14.87
N LEU A 145 8.06 -19.05 14.20
CA LEU A 145 7.83 -17.64 14.47
C LEU A 145 6.98 -17.00 13.37
N GLN A 146 6.33 -15.89 13.71
CA GLN A 146 5.73 -14.96 12.75
C GLN A 146 6.65 -13.76 12.57
N MET A 147 6.75 -13.25 11.36
CA MET A 147 7.47 -12.02 11.05
C MET A 147 6.47 -10.88 10.85
N GLU A 148 6.61 -9.85 11.66
CA GLU A 148 5.91 -8.59 11.50
C GLU A 148 6.90 -7.51 11.07
N THR A 149 6.45 -6.63 10.18
CA THR A 149 7.27 -5.53 9.66
C THR A 149 6.49 -4.24 9.66
N MET A 150 7.22 -3.13 9.77
CA MET A 150 6.71 -1.79 9.47
C MET A 150 7.69 -1.09 8.53
N GLY A 151 7.14 -0.25 7.66
CA GLY A 151 7.94 0.56 6.74
C GLY A 151 7.93 2.02 7.14
N GLU A 152 9.03 2.70 6.86
CA GLU A 152 9.20 4.15 6.90
C GLU A 152 9.32 4.62 5.45
N LEU A 153 8.21 5.12 4.89
CA LEU A 153 8.13 5.50 3.49
C LEU A 153 8.52 6.95 3.31
N GLU A 154 9.77 7.19 2.91
CA GLU A 154 10.26 8.51 2.57
C GLU A 154 10.03 8.85 1.09
N TYR A 155 9.79 10.12 0.82
CA TYR A 155 9.53 10.61 -0.53
C TYR A 155 9.81 12.10 -0.65
N TYR A 156 10.14 12.55 -1.86
CA TYR A 156 10.22 13.97 -2.19
C TYR A 156 8.99 14.42 -2.97
N ILE A 157 8.52 15.62 -2.62
CA ILE A 157 7.59 16.40 -3.42
C ILE A 157 8.38 17.52 -4.08
N ILE A 158 8.15 17.71 -5.39
CA ILE A 158 8.82 18.71 -6.22
C ILE A 158 7.74 19.59 -6.84
N ALA A 159 7.83 20.89 -6.59
CA ALA A 159 6.87 21.88 -7.10
C ALA A 159 7.57 23.20 -7.41
N ASP A 160 6.82 24.17 -7.93
CA ASP A 160 7.32 25.55 -8.07
C ASP A 160 7.53 26.16 -6.68
N ASP A 161 8.61 26.93 -6.51
CA ASP A 161 8.91 27.60 -5.25
C ASP A 161 8.12 28.91 -5.14
N GLU A 162 7.43 29.10 -4.01
CA GLU A 162 6.67 30.32 -3.72
C GLU A 162 7.51 31.41 -3.00
N GLU A 163 8.77 31.09 -2.66
CA GLU A 163 9.73 31.99 -2.03
C GLU A 163 9.24 32.64 -0.69
N ILE A 164 8.33 31.94 0.03
CA ILE A 164 7.82 32.40 1.33
C ILE A 164 8.07 31.35 2.42
N TYR A 165 8.33 31.80 3.64
CA TYR A 165 8.61 30.95 4.79
C TYR A 165 9.69 29.88 4.48
N GLU A 166 10.83 30.35 4.01
CA GLU A 166 11.94 29.48 3.62
C GLU A 166 12.49 28.69 4.81
N VAL A 167 12.90 27.45 4.52
CA VAL A 167 13.62 26.59 5.46
C VAL A 167 15.08 26.49 4.97
N PRO A 168 16.07 26.67 5.86
CA PRO A 168 17.47 26.49 5.47
C PRO A 168 17.73 25.11 4.88
N ASP A 169 18.61 25.07 3.88
CA ASP A 169 18.97 23.84 3.16
C ASP A 169 19.27 22.67 4.11
N GLN A 170 18.62 21.52 3.88
CA GLN A 170 18.74 20.31 4.68
C GLN A 170 18.39 20.52 6.19
N LYS A 171 17.38 21.33 6.48
CA LYS A 171 16.89 21.60 7.84
C LYS A 171 15.38 21.40 8.00
N GLY A 172 14.77 20.59 7.13
CA GLY A 172 13.32 20.36 7.12
C GLY A 172 12.80 19.43 8.22
N TYR A 173 13.67 18.76 8.98
CA TYR A 173 13.25 17.72 9.93
C TYR A 173 12.26 18.23 10.98
N HIS A 174 11.06 17.64 10.98
CA HIS A 174 9.91 17.96 11.83
C HIS A 174 9.38 19.40 11.71
N GLU A 175 9.74 20.11 10.64
CA GLU A 175 9.13 21.41 10.38
C GLU A 175 7.62 21.29 10.17
N SER A 176 6.90 22.28 10.70
CA SER A 176 5.45 22.37 10.55
C SER A 176 5.07 23.43 9.51
N ALA A 177 3.80 23.43 9.09
CA ALA A 177 3.27 24.53 8.29
C ALA A 177 3.38 25.86 9.04
N PRO A 178 3.72 26.99 8.37
CA PRO A 178 3.87 27.13 6.91
C PRO A 178 5.27 26.83 6.38
N PHE A 179 6.21 26.46 7.22
CA PHE A 179 7.59 26.15 6.81
C PHE A 179 7.65 24.83 6.02
N ASN A 180 6.95 23.77 6.46
CA ASN A 180 6.69 22.61 5.64
C ASN A 180 5.52 22.89 4.69
N LYS A 181 5.79 22.99 3.39
CA LYS A 181 4.82 23.44 2.38
C LYS A 181 3.76 22.38 2.08
N PHE A 182 4.12 21.09 2.18
CA PHE A 182 3.27 19.98 1.80
C PHE A 182 2.67 19.23 3.00
N THR A 183 2.50 19.91 4.13
CA THR A 183 1.81 19.33 5.31
C THR A 183 0.41 18.83 4.95
N GLU A 184 -0.38 19.59 4.21
CA GLU A 184 -1.74 19.21 3.83
C GLU A 184 -1.75 17.98 2.93
N TYR A 185 -0.85 17.93 1.93
CA TYR A 185 -0.67 16.73 1.09
C TYR A 185 -0.34 15.49 1.93
N ARG A 186 0.62 15.59 2.87
CA ARG A 186 1.01 14.48 3.74
C ARG A 186 -0.16 13.99 4.60
N VAL A 187 -0.87 14.91 5.24
CA VAL A 187 -2.02 14.59 6.10
C VAL A 187 -3.13 13.94 5.29
N GLU A 188 -3.43 14.46 4.11
CA GLU A 188 -4.44 13.88 3.22
C GLU A 188 -4.01 12.49 2.71
N ALA A 189 -2.75 12.31 2.32
CA ALA A 189 -2.20 11.01 1.95
C ALA A 189 -2.38 9.98 3.07
N MET A 190 -2.00 10.34 4.31
CA MET A 190 -2.18 9.47 5.47
C MET A 190 -3.65 9.09 5.71
N ARG A 191 -4.56 10.06 5.56
CA ARG A 191 -6.00 9.84 5.71
C ARG A 191 -6.52 8.85 4.67
N LEU A 192 -6.18 9.04 3.39
CA LEU A 192 -6.61 8.17 2.30
C LEU A 192 -6.02 6.76 2.41
N ILE A 193 -4.74 6.65 2.76
CA ILE A 193 -4.07 5.37 3.00
C ILE A 193 -4.77 4.61 4.14
N ALA A 194 -5.07 5.30 5.24
CA ALA A 194 -5.76 4.70 6.37
C ALA A 194 -7.19 4.25 6.00
N GLN A 195 -7.91 5.01 5.19
CA GLN A 195 -9.23 4.63 4.67
C GLN A 195 -9.18 3.43 3.71
N ALA A 196 -8.05 3.23 3.03
CA ALA A 196 -7.79 2.05 2.21
C ALA A 196 -7.28 0.84 3.01
N GLY A 197 -7.22 0.93 4.34
CA GLY A 197 -6.82 -0.16 5.23
C GLY A 197 -5.34 -0.14 5.64
N GLY A 198 -4.57 0.87 5.24
CA GLY A 198 -3.18 1.03 5.68
C GLY A 198 -3.10 1.42 7.16
N LEU A 199 -2.23 0.74 7.88
CA LEU A 199 -2.03 0.94 9.31
C LEU A 199 -1.00 2.06 9.55
N ILE A 200 -1.44 3.31 9.45
CA ILE A 200 -0.57 4.48 9.63
C ILE A 200 -0.26 4.71 11.12
N LYS A 201 1.01 4.96 11.42
CA LYS A 201 1.51 5.32 12.75
C LYS A 201 1.57 6.83 12.90
N TYR A 202 2.35 7.50 12.07
CA TYR A 202 2.45 8.97 11.96
C TYR A 202 3.13 9.37 10.65
N GLY A 203 3.27 10.67 10.41
CA GLY A 203 4.07 11.23 9.33
C GLY A 203 4.62 12.60 9.71
N HIS A 204 5.77 12.94 9.16
CA HIS A 204 6.46 14.21 9.40
C HIS A 204 7.24 14.66 8.16
N SER A 205 7.73 15.89 8.18
CA SER A 205 8.73 16.36 7.23
C SER A 205 10.09 15.79 7.59
N GLU A 206 10.85 15.40 6.56
CA GLU A 206 12.20 14.89 6.69
C GLU A 206 13.26 15.98 6.49
N VAL A 207 14.54 15.63 6.74
CA VAL A 207 15.65 16.58 6.72
C VAL A 207 15.86 17.21 5.35
N GLY A 208 15.49 16.49 4.27
CA GLY A 208 15.72 16.89 2.89
C GLY A 208 14.78 17.99 2.44
N ASN A 209 15.27 19.21 2.44
CA ASN A 209 14.62 20.32 1.76
C ASN A 209 15.68 21.20 1.10
N PHE A 210 15.40 21.67 -0.10
CA PHE A 210 16.25 22.62 -0.83
C PHE A 210 15.48 23.24 -2.00
N THR A 211 15.98 24.35 -2.51
CA THR A 211 15.48 24.99 -3.71
C THR A 211 16.56 24.96 -4.78
N GLU A 212 16.20 24.58 -5.99
CA GLU A 212 17.08 24.56 -7.16
C GLU A 212 16.28 24.89 -8.41
N GLU A 213 16.80 25.79 -9.24
CA GLU A 213 16.19 26.21 -10.52
C GLU A 213 14.71 26.63 -10.39
N GLY A 214 14.35 27.35 -9.32
CA GLY A 214 12.97 27.81 -9.07
C GLY A 214 11.99 26.72 -8.65
N LYS A 215 12.50 25.54 -8.29
CA LYS A 215 11.72 24.45 -7.72
C LYS A 215 12.08 24.24 -6.26
N ILE A 216 11.07 23.94 -5.47
CA ILE A 216 11.24 23.41 -4.12
C ILE A 216 11.24 21.87 -4.14
N PHE A 217 12.16 21.31 -3.40
CA PHE A 217 12.28 19.87 -3.14
C PHE A 217 12.09 19.67 -1.63
N GLU A 218 10.99 19.05 -1.24
CA GLU A 218 10.67 18.84 0.16
C GLU A 218 10.46 17.36 0.45
N GLN A 219 11.27 16.84 1.37
CA GLN A 219 11.19 15.45 1.80
C GLN A 219 10.20 15.29 2.96
N ASN A 220 9.42 14.25 2.89
CA ASN A 220 8.44 13.86 3.89
C ASN A 220 8.53 12.35 4.11
N GLU A 221 8.01 11.90 5.25
CA GLU A 221 7.97 10.50 5.64
C GLU A 221 6.60 10.13 6.21
N ILE A 222 6.17 8.91 5.90
CA ILE A 222 4.99 8.26 6.51
C ILE A 222 5.43 6.92 7.08
N GLU A 223 5.28 6.75 8.41
CA GLU A 223 5.53 5.50 9.11
C GLU A 223 4.25 4.68 9.28
N PHE A 224 4.39 3.37 9.15
CA PHE A 224 3.32 2.39 9.34
C PHE A 224 3.42 1.71 10.70
N LEU A 225 2.31 1.15 11.17
CA LEU A 225 2.30 0.24 12.32
C LEU A 225 2.75 -1.16 11.89
N PRO A 226 3.40 -1.93 12.77
CA PRO A 226 3.80 -3.30 12.47
C PRO A 226 2.59 -4.20 12.16
N THR A 227 2.70 -4.96 11.09
CA THR A 227 1.75 -6.03 10.74
C THR A 227 2.51 -7.20 10.11
N ASN A 228 1.82 -8.31 9.78
CA ASN A 228 2.48 -9.41 9.09
C ASN A 228 3.07 -8.93 7.76
N ILE A 229 4.15 -9.55 7.34
CA ILE A 229 4.97 -9.06 6.22
C ILE A 229 4.20 -8.99 4.88
N GLU A 230 3.22 -9.86 4.65
CA GLU A 230 2.42 -9.84 3.42
C GLU A 230 1.45 -8.65 3.42
N ASP A 231 0.76 -8.39 4.54
CA ASP A 231 -0.11 -7.22 4.68
C ASP A 231 0.71 -5.91 4.66
N ALA A 232 1.94 -5.92 5.22
CA ALA A 232 2.84 -4.78 5.14
C ALA A 232 3.21 -4.44 3.69
N ALA A 233 3.47 -5.44 2.86
CA ALA A 233 3.73 -5.25 1.43
C ALA A 233 2.49 -4.76 0.68
N ASP A 234 1.32 -5.36 0.93
CA ASP A 234 0.05 -4.96 0.32
C ASP A 234 -0.29 -3.49 0.61
N GLN A 235 -0.22 -3.07 1.89
CA GLN A 235 -0.50 -1.67 2.25
C GLN A 235 0.49 -0.69 1.63
N LEU A 236 1.76 -1.07 1.48
CA LEU A 236 2.79 -0.22 0.90
C LEU A 236 2.56 0.06 -0.59
N VAL A 237 2.20 -0.96 -1.38
CA VAL A 237 1.94 -0.76 -2.82
C VAL A 237 0.68 0.08 -3.04
N VAL A 238 -0.36 -0.11 -2.21
CA VAL A 238 -1.57 0.73 -2.22
C VAL A 238 -1.25 2.16 -1.81
N ALA A 239 -0.45 2.36 -0.76
CA ALA A 239 -0.02 3.68 -0.31
C ALA A 239 0.71 4.44 -1.42
N LYS A 240 1.69 3.81 -2.08
CA LYS A 240 2.42 4.44 -3.19
C LYS A 240 1.52 4.79 -4.38
N TRP A 241 0.50 3.98 -4.63
CA TRP A 241 -0.50 4.28 -5.66
C TRP A 241 -1.36 5.49 -5.25
N ILE A 242 -1.92 5.51 -4.05
CA ILE A 242 -2.71 6.63 -3.51
C ILE A 242 -1.91 7.93 -3.56
N MET A 243 -0.67 7.91 -3.08
CA MET A 243 0.19 9.10 -3.04
C MET A 243 0.49 9.65 -4.45
N ARG A 244 0.66 8.78 -5.46
CA ARG A 244 0.86 9.24 -6.85
C ARG A 244 -0.41 9.86 -7.44
N GLN A 245 -1.58 9.27 -7.16
CA GLN A 245 -2.86 9.84 -7.60
C GLN A 245 -3.10 11.21 -6.94
N LEU A 246 -2.88 11.30 -5.64
CA LEU A 246 -3.01 12.55 -4.92
C LEU A 246 -2.03 13.62 -5.42
N ALA A 247 -0.77 13.25 -5.71
CA ALA A 247 0.22 14.17 -6.26
C ALA A 247 -0.22 14.74 -7.63
N TYR A 248 -0.86 13.91 -8.46
CA TYR A 248 -1.44 14.36 -9.72
C TYR A 248 -2.56 15.39 -9.50
N GLU A 249 -3.46 15.17 -8.52
CA GLU A 249 -4.52 16.11 -8.16
C GLU A 249 -3.97 17.44 -7.62
N TYR A 250 -2.88 17.38 -6.84
CA TYR A 250 -2.18 18.56 -6.32
C TYR A 250 -1.32 19.29 -7.38
N GLY A 251 -1.16 18.72 -8.58
CA GLY A 251 -0.31 19.30 -9.63
C GLY A 251 1.19 19.28 -9.30
N VAL A 252 1.64 18.36 -8.44
CA VAL A 252 3.03 18.26 -8.00
C VAL A 252 3.67 16.95 -8.49
N THR A 253 5.01 16.92 -8.51
CA THR A 253 5.75 15.68 -8.81
C THR A 253 6.11 14.98 -7.51
N LEU A 254 5.77 13.71 -7.42
CA LEU A 254 6.15 12.82 -6.33
C LEU A 254 7.21 11.82 -6.78
N THR A 255 8.27 11.65 -6.00
CA THR A 255 9.28 10.63 -6.26
C THR A 255 9.67 9.84 -5.01
N PHE A 256 9.83 8.53 -5.20
CA PHE A 256 10.39 7.59 -4.22
C PHE A 256 11.81 7.17 -4.59
N ALA A 257 12.47 7.91 -5.48
CA ALA A 257 13.85 7.61 -5.87
C ALA A 257 14.79 7.74 -4.66
N PRO A 258 15.66 6.75 -4.41
CA PRO A 258 16.52 6.74 -3.22
C PRO A 258 17.48 7.93 -3.16
N LYS A 259 17.91 8.45 -4.29
CA LYS A 259 18.83 9.59 -4.38
C LYS A 259 18.50 10.45 -5.58
N ILE A 260 17.88 11.60 -5.36
CA ILE A 260 17.46 12.50 -6.46
C ILE A 260 18.60 13.43 -6.90
N THR A 261 19.52 13.79 -5.99
CA THR A 261 20.70 14.60 -6.31
C THR A 261 21.84 14.33 -5.33
N VAL A 262 23.06 14.58 -5.80
CA VAL A 262 24.27 14.41 -4.97
C VAL A 262 24.37 15.54 -3.94
N GLY A 263 24.83 15.23 -2.74
CA GLY A 263 25.04 16.21 -1.67
C GLY A 263 23.79 16.56 -0.84
N LYS A 264 22.61 16.06 -1.20
CA LYS A 264 21.36 16.23 -0.44
C LYS A 264 20.92 14.90 0.17
N ALA A 265 19.98 14.95 1.12
CA ALA A 265 19.42 13.75 1.73
C ALA A 265 18.78 12.84 0.67
N GLY A 266 18.97 11.55 0.82
CA GLY A 266 18.29 10.53 0.04
C GLY A 266 17.02 10.05 0.76
N SER A 267 16.12 9.39 0.03
CA SER A 267 14.94 8.76 0.60
C SER A 267 15.20 7.29 0.88
N GLY A 268 14.99 6.88 2.12
CA GLY A 268 15.00 5.50 2.53
C GLY A 268 13.67 4.82 2.25
N MET A 269 13.72 3.51 2.37
CA MET A 269 12.60 2.66 2.72
C MET A 269 13.11 1.78 3.84
N HIS A 270 13.16 2.32 5.06
CA HIS A 270 13.58 1.52 6.21
C HIS A 270 12.50 0.51 6.55
N VAL A 271 12.91 -0.72 6.80
CA VAL A 271 11.99 -1.80 7.18
C VAL A 271 12.41 -2.32 8.56
N HIS A 272 11.60 -2.00 9.55
CA HIS A 272 11.78 -2.56 10.88
C HIS A 272 11.09 -3.92 10.96
N CYS A 273 11.78 -4.88 11.55
CA CYS A 273 11.31 -6.24 11.69
C CYS A 273 11.20 -6.63 13.15
N LYS A 274 10.15 -7.36 13.48
CA LYS A 274 10.06 -8.04 14.78
C LYS A 274 9.53 -9.46 14.58
N PHE A 275 9.99 -10.37 15.44
CA PHE A 275 9.50 -11.74 15.46
C PHE A 275 8.55 -11.94 16.63
N THR A 276 7.45 -12.65 16.36
CA THR A 276 6.46 -12.98 17.37
C THR A 276 6.21 -14.47 17.42
N LYS A 277 5.86 -14.96 18.62
CA LYS A 277 5.38 -16.31 18.85
C LYS A 277 4.13 -16.24 19.71
N ASP A 278 3.05 -16.86 19.28
CA ASP A 278 1.75 -16.81 19.95
C ASP A 278 1.30 -15.38 20.27
N GLY A 279 1.53 -14.46 19.31
CA GLY A 279 1.17 -13.03 19.41
C GLY A 279 2.06 -12.21 20.34
N LYS A 280 3.13 -12.78 20.89
CA LYS A 280 4.07 -12.07 21.78
C LYS A 280 5.42 -11.88 21.11
N SER A 281 6.00 -10.68 21.24
CA SER A 281 7.36 -10.42 20.75
C SER A 281 8.37 -11.33 21.45
N VAL A 282 9.27 -11.92 20.66
CA VAL A 282 10.41 -12.71 21.16
C VAL A 282 11.74 -11.97 21.05
N MET A 283 11.71 -10.69 20.64
CA MET A 283 12.90 -9.86 20.43
C MET A 283 13.61 -9.46 21.73
N VAL A 284 12.89 -9.46 22.85
CA VAL A 284 13.43 -9.08 24.18
C VAL A 284 13.17 -10.18 25.19
N ASN A 285 14.18 -10.49 26.00
CA ASN A 285 14.10 -11.41 27.11
C ASN A 285 14.71 -10.76 28.37
N LYS A 286 13.93 -10.66 29.45
CA LYS A 286 14.34 -10.05 30.73
C LYS A 286 14.95 -8.63 30.60
N GLY A 287 14.42 -7.83 29.65
CA GLY A 287 14.85 -6.45 29.43
C GLY A 287 16.09 -6.29 28.53
N GLU A 288 16.64 -7.38 28.02
CA GLU A 288 17.76 -7.39 27.06
C GLU A 288 17.33 -7.97 25.72
N LEU A 289 18.07 -7.68 24.65
CA LEU A 289 17.85 -8.33 23.37
C LEU A 289 18.00 -9.85 23.52
N SER A 290 17.03 -10.57 23.03
CA SER A 290 17.09 -12.03 22.95
C SER A 290 18.05 -12.46 21.84
N ASP A 291 18.30 -13.78 21.73
CA ASP A 291 19.08 -14.34 20.62
C ASP A 291 18.37 -14.17 19.25
N TYR A 292 17.07 -13.91 19.23
CA TYR A 292 16.32 -13.54 18.02
C TYR A 292 16.43 -12.04 17.72
N GLY A 293 16.77 -11.21 18.70
CA GLY A 293 16.92 -9.76 18.54
C GLY A 293 18.35 -9.31 18.21
N LYS A 294 19.31 -10.21 18.34
CA LYS A 294 20.74 -9.99 17.98
C LYS A 294 21.00 -10.39 16.54
#